data_aa258aff27e095570b3f0ecb9675962c
#
_entry.id   aa258aff27e095570b3f0ecb9675962c
#
_cell.length_a   1.000
_cell.length_b   1.000
_cell.length_c   1.000
_cell.angle_alpha   90.00
_cell.angle_beta   90.00
_cell.angle_gamma   90.00
#
_symmetry.space_group_name_H-M   'P 1'
#
loop_
_entity.id
_entity.type
_entity.pdbx_description
1 polymer ?
#
loop_
_entity_poly.entity_id
_entity_poly.type
_entity_poly.pdbx_seq_one_letter_code
_entity_poly.pdbx_strand_id
1 'polypeptide(L)'
;MLLIPAIDLKDGHCVRLKQGDMEQSTIFSEDPADMALQWVNKGARRLHLVDLNGAFAGKPQNYSAIRSILKAVGDDIPVQLGGGIRDLDKIEKYIEGGIRYVIIGTAAVKNTGFLKDACRAFGGHIIVGLDAKDGKVATDGWSKMTGHEVIDLAKKFEDYGVESIIYTDIGRDGMLSGINIEATVKLAQALSIPVIASGGLSNMQDIEKLCAVEDEGVEGVICGRAIYSGDLDFEKAQARADELLDL
;
A
#
# COMPACT_ATOMS: atom_id res chain seq x y z
N MET A 1 6.47 -14.52 -1.46
CA MET A 1 5.93 -13.24 -2.04
C MET A 1 4.49 -13.04 -1.58
N LEU A 2 4.21 -11.98 -0.85
CA LEU A 2 2.87 -11.68 -0.36
C LEU A 2 2.11 -10.80 -1.37
N LEU A 3 0.98 -11.29 -1.87
CA LEU A 3 0.08 -10.49 -2.70
C LEU A 3 -0.95 -9.78 -1.81
N ILE A 4 -1.05 -8.46 -1.93
CA ILE A 4 -1.86 -7.62 -1.04
C ILE A 4 -2.93 -6.90 -1.86
N PRO A 5 -4.20 -7.37 -1.87
CA PRO A 5 -5.27 -6.70 -2.58
C PRO A 5 -5.50 -5.30 -2.01
N ALA A 6 -5.63 -4.31 -2.90
CA ALA A 6 -5.91 -2.94 -2.51
C ALA A 6 -7.39 -2.61 -2.66
N ILE A 7 -7.95 -1.98 -1.63
CA ILE A 7 -9.32 -1.43 -1.61
C ILE A 7 -9.21 0.07 -1.38
N ASP A 8 -9.49 0.84 -2.43
CA ASP A 8 -9.56 2.30 -2.34
C ASP A 8 -10.97 2.72 -1.95
N LEU A 9 -11.08 3.54 -0.91
CA LEU A 9 -12.34 4.02 -0.35
C LEU A 9 -12.58 5.49 -0.71
N LYS A 10 -13.70 5.76 -1.39
CA LYS A 10 -14.17 7.10 -1.70
C LYS A 10 -15.67 7.18 -1.43
N ASP A 11 -16.08 8.15 -0.61
CA ASP A 11 -17.47 8.40 -0.25
C ASP A 11 -18.21 7.15 0.26
N GLY A 12 -17.49 6.28 0.99
CA GLY A 12 -18.02 5.03 1.54
C GLY A 12 -18.03 3.84 0.60
N HIS A 13 -17.60 3.99 -0.66
CA HIS A 13 -17.59 2.95 -1.69
C HIS A 13 -16.19 2.48 -2.03
N CYS A 14 -16.09 1.26 -2.58
CA CYS A 14 -14.85 0.75 -3.16
C CYS A 14 -14.71 1.27 -4.59
N VAL A 15 -13.62 1.99 -4.86
CA VAL A 15 -13.38 2.62 -6.15
C VAL A 15 -12.00 2.29 -6.72
N ARG A 16 -11.80 2.63 -7.99
CA ARG A 16 -10.48 2.76 -8.60
C ARG A 16 -10.38 4.10 -9.32
N LEU A 17 -9.27 4.77 -9.10
CA LEU A 17 -8.93 6.00 -9.79
C LEU A 17 -8.11 5.69 -11.05
N LYS A 18 -8.26 6.52 -12.07
CA LYS A 18 -7.35 6.52 -13.21
C LYS A 18 -6.20 7.47 -12.91
N GLN A 19 -5.00 6.93 -12.75
CA GLN A 19 -3.78 7.71 -12.42
C GLN A 19 -3.95 8.66 -11.22
N GLY A 20 -4.67 8.24 -10.18
CA GLY A 20 -4.88 9.06 -8.97
C GLY A 20 -5.89 10.21 -9.13
N ASP A 21 -6.55 10.35 -10.28
CA ASP A 21 -7.52 11.43 -10.52
C ASP A 21 -8.86 11.14 -9.84
N MET A 22 -9.21 11.94 -8.85
CA MET A 22 -10.46 11.81 -8.07
C MET A 22 -11.73 11.96 -8.93
N GLU A 23 -11.67 12.74 -10.01
CA GLU A 23 -12.82 12.93 -10.91
C GLU A 23 -13.02 11.75 -11.87
N GLN A 24 -12.00 10.91 -12.05
CA GLN A 24 -12.03 9.71 -12.88
C GLN A 24 -12.06 8.44 -12.03
N SER A 25 -13.06 8.32 -11.18
CA SER A 25 -13.28 7.15 -10.34
C SER A 25 -14.32 6.21 -10.90
N THR A 26 -14.07 4.90 -10.82
CA THR A 26 -15.04 3.84 -11.12
C THR A 26 -15.40 3.13 -9.82
N ILE A 27 -16.70 3.00 -9.53
CA ILE A 27 -17.19 2.25 -8.37
C ILE A 27 -17.21 0.76 -8.74
N PHE A 28 -16.56 -0.08 -7.94
CA PHE A 28 -16.52 -1.53 -8.08
C PHE A 28 -17.41 -2.24 -7.07
N SER A 29 -17.65 -1.62 -5.92
CA SER A 29 -18.61 -2.12 -4.92
C SER A 29 -19.13 -0.98 -4.05
N GLU A 30 -20.41 -1.06 -3.71
CA GLU A 30 -21.05 -0.19 -2.72
C GLU A 30 -20.89 -0.75 -1.30
N ASP A 31 -20.49 -2.01 -1.15
CA ASP A 31 -20.24 -2.69 0.13
C ASP A 31 -18.75 -3.02 0.31
N PRO A 32 -18.00 -2.19 1.06
CA PRO A 32 -16.59 -2.43 1.33
C PRO A 32 -16.31 -3.70 2.14
N ALA A 33 -17.23 -4.10 3.02
CA ALA A 33 -17.06 -5.31 3.82
C ALA A 33 -17.15 -6.57 2.95
N ASP A 34 -18.13 -6.62 2.04
CA ASP A 34 -18.26 -7.72 1.08
C ASP A 34 -17.05 -7.80 0.15
N MET A 35 -16.57 -6.65 -0.36
CA MET A 35 -15.35 -6.61 -1.17
C MET A 35 -14.12 -7.17 -0.43
N ALA A 36 -13.95 -6.82 0.82
CA ALA A 36 -12.85 -7.34 1.64
C ALA A 36 -12.95 -8.86 1.83
N LEU A 37 -14.16 -9.37 2.14
CA LEU A 37 -14.41 -10.81 2.26
C LEU A 37 -14.18 -11.56 0.95
N GLN A 38 -14.51 -10.98 -0.20
CA GLN A 38 -14.21 -11.59 -1.50
C GLN A 38 -12.71 -11.82 -1.68
N TRP A 39 -11.85 -10.87 -1.31
CA TRP A 39 -10.40 -11.04 -1.40
C TRP A 39 -9.88 -12.05 -0.37
N VAL A 40 -10.38 -12.02 0.86
CA VAL A 40 -10.02 -13.02 1.89
C VAL A 40 -10.39 -14.42 1.46
N ASN A 41 -11.60 -14.62 0.92
CA ASN A 41 -12.05 -15.92 0.41
C ASN A 41 -11.23 -16.42 -0.80
N LYS A 42 -10.57 -15.52 -1.52
CA LYS A 42 -9.62 -15.85 -2.60
C LYS A 42 -8.18 -16.02 -2.10
N GLY A 43 -7.97 -16.08 -0.78
CA GLY A 43 -6.67 -16.39 -0.18
C GLY A 43 -5.82 -15.16 0.17
N ALA A 44 -6.38 -13.95 0.24
CA ALA A 44 -5.64 -12.80 0.73
C ALA A 44 -5.25 -12.98 2.20
N ARG A 45 -3.96 -12.73 2.49
CA ARG A 45 -3.35 -12.86 3.83
C ARG A 45 -3.08 -11.50 4.48
N ARG A 46 -3.29 -10.41 3.75
CA ARG A 46 -3.21 -9.01 4.18
C ARG A 46 -4.07 -8.17 3.24
N LEU A 47 -4.69 -7.12 3.76
CA LEU A 47 -5.44 -6.15 2.94
C LEU A 47 -4.78 -4.77 3.01
N HIS A 48 -4.78 -4.07 1.88
CA HIS A 48 -4.33 -2.68 1.77
C HIS A 48 -5.53 -1.76 1.55
N LEU A 49 -5.78 -0.86 2.50
CA LEU A 49 -6.86 0.11 2.42
C LEU A 49 -6.30 1.52 2.19
N VAL A 50 -6.96 2.28 1.34
CA VAL A 50 -6.66 3.72 1.14
C VAL A 50 -7.92 4.53 1.36
N ASP A 51 -7.92 5.41 2.36
CA ASP A 51 -8.93 6.46 2.52
C ASP A 51 -8.61 7.62 1.56
N LEU A 52 -9.15 7.56 0.34
CA LEU A 52 -8.88 8.56 -0.70
C LEU A 52 -9.38 9.95 -0.29
N ASN A 53 -10.59 10.05 0.25
CA ASN A 53 -11.09 11.33 0.77
C ASN A 53 -10.17 11.87 1.87
N GLY A 54 -9.69 10.97 2.74
CA GLY A 54 -8.74 11.33 3.80
C GLY A 54 -7.41 11.81 3.27
N ALA A 55 -6.88 11.18 2.24
CA ALA A 55 -5.63 11.59 1.59
C ALA A 55 -5.69 13.03 1.07
N PHE A 56 -6.79 13.40 0.42
CA PHE A 56 -7.02 14.76 -0.10
C PHE A 56 -7.36 15.76 1.00
N ALA A 57 -8.29 15.41 1.93
CA ALA A 57 -8.70 16.31 3.01
C ALA A 57 -7.64 16.47 4.12
N GLY A 58 -6.65 15.58 4.17
CA GLY A 58 -5.65 15.54 5.23
C GLY A 58 -6.18 15.10 6.60
N LYS A 59 -7.34 14.48 6.61
CA LYS A 59 -7.99 13.91 7.80
C LYS A 59 -8.87 12.74 7.37
N PRO A 60 -9.02 11.67 8.20
CA PRO A 60 -9.86 10.52 7.91
C PRO A 60 -11.29 10.88 7.54
N GLN A 61 -11.86 10.20 6.54
CA GLN A 61 -13.22 10.42 6.04
C GLN A 61 -14.05 9.14 6.00
N ASN A 62 -13.45 7.98 5.62
CA ASN A 62 -14.15 6.73 5.39
C ASN A 62 -14.17 5.80 6.62
N TYR A 63 -14.20 6.35 7.83
CA TYR A 63 -14.10 5.59 9.08
C TYR A 63 -15.16 4.47 9.20
N SER A 64 -16.40 4.72 8.78
CA SER A 64 -17.49 3.73 8.82
C SER A 64 -17.19 2.53 7.91
N ALA A 65 -16.73 2.78 6.69
CA ALA A 65 -16.35 1.74 5.74
C ALA A 65 -15.17 0.92 6.27
N ILE A 66 -14.14 1.57 6.81
CA ILE A 66 -12.98 0.90 7.41
C ILE A 66 -13.43 -0.02 8.56
N ARG A 67 -14.27 0.46 9.46
CA ARG A 67 -14.82 -0.36 10.56
C ARG A 67 -15.64 -1.55 10.07
N SER A 68 -16.44 -1.38 9.02
CA SER A 68 -17.21 -2.50 8.45
C SER A 68 -16.29 -3.58 7.88
N ILE A 69 -15.21 -3.20 7.20
CA ILE A 69 -14.18 -4.12 6.72
C ILE A 69 -13.55 -4.87 7.90
N LEU A 70 -13.03 -4.16 8.90
CA LEU A 70 -12.36 -4.77 10.06
C LEU A 70 -13.26 -5.77 10.78
N LYS A 71 -14.54 -5.41 10.98
CA LYS A 71 -15.53 -6.31 11.57
C LYS A 71 -15.77 -7.57 10.73
N ALA A 72 -15.75 -7.44 9.41
CA ALA A 72 -16.03 -8.55 8.49
C ALA A 72 -14.85 -9.53 8.40
N VAL A 73 -13.62 -9.02 8.31
CA VAL A 73 -12.43 -9.87 8.11
C VAL A 73 -11.87 -10.44 9.42
N GLY A 74 -12.22 -9.86 10.57
CA GLY A 74 -11.73 -10.29 11.89
C GLY A 74 -10.26 -9.99 12.12
N ASP A 75 -9.71 -10.54 13.20
CA ASP A 75 -8.35 -10.25 13.67
C ASP A 75 -7.27 -11.09 12.96
N ASP A 76 -7.66 -12.16 12.27
CA ASP A 76 -6.73 -13.08 11.60
C ASP A 76 -6.12 -12.49 10.31
N ILE A 77 -6.76 -11.48 9.72
CA ILE A 77 -6.31 -10.84 8.49
C ILE A 77 -5.75 -9.44 8.80
N PRO A 78 -4.42 -9.27 8.78
CA PRO A 78 -3.80 -7.97 8.98
C PRO A 78 -4.28 -6.96 7.93
N VAL A 79 -4.70 -5.78 8.40
CA VAL A 79 -5.12 -4.67 7.54
C VAL A 79 -4.11 -3.54 7.67
N GLN A 80 -3.60 -3.06 6.53
CA GLN A 80 -2.79 -1.85 6.45
C GLN A 80 -3.60 -0.72 5.83
N LEU A 81 -3.54 0.47 6.44
CA LEU A 81 -4.36 1.62 6.08
C LEU A 81 -3.52 2.87 5.83
N GLY A 82 -3.72 3.49 4.66
CA GLY A 82 -3.21 4.82 4.33
C GLY A 82 -4.33 5.82 4.05
N GLY A 83 -3.94 7.10 3.96
CA GLY A 83 -4.84 8.19 3.62
C GLY A 83 -5.12 9.17 4.77
N GLY A 84 -4.56 10.38 4.68
CA GLY A 84 -4.86 11.50 5.59
C GLY A 84 -4.32 11.41 7.02
N ILE A 85 -3.38 10.50 7.29
CA ILE A 85 -2.83 10.28 8.63
C ILE A 85 -1.68 11.26 8.88
N ARG A 86 -1.87 12.19 9.83
CA ARG A 86 -0.96 13.32 10.08
C ARG A 86 -0.74 13.65 11.55
N ASP A 87 -1.33 12.89 12.48
CA ASP A 87 -1.15 13.06 13.94
C ASP A 87 -1.20 11.72 14.68
N LEU A 88 -0.64 11.71 15.90
CA LEU A 88 -0.51 10.50 16.73
C LEU A 88 -1.85 9.98 17.24
N ASP A 89 -2.78 10.86 17.57
CA ASP A 89 -4.10 10.48 18.09
C ASP A 89 -4.90 9.67 17.06
N LYS A 90 -4.72 9.98 15.77
CA LYS A 90 -5.35 9.20 14.70
C LYS A 90 -4.70 7.85 14.51
N ILE A 91 -3.38 7.76 14.64
CA ILE A 91 -2.66 6.48 14.59
C ILE A 91 -3.17 5.58 15.71
N GLU A 92 -3.21 6.10 16.94
CA GLU A 92 -3.69 5.37 18.12
C GLU A 92 -5.11 4.83 17.88
N LYS A 93 -6.05 5.68 17.48
CA LYS A 93 -7.44 5.28 17.20
C LYS A 93 -7.58 4.21 16.13
N TYR A 94 -6.73 4.22 15.10
CA TYR A 94 -6.76 3.20 14.07
C TYR A 94 -6.21 1.87 14.58
N ILE A 95 -5.10 1.89 15.34
CA ILE A 95 -4.52 0.69 15.96
C ILE A 95 -5.50 0.07 16.96
N GLU A 96 -6.06 0.89 17.87
CA GLU A 96 -7.10 0.45 18.82
C GLU A 96 -8.36 -0.09 18.11
N GLY A 97 -8.66 0.44 16.92
CA GLY A 97 -9.77 0.00 16.08
C GLY A 97 -9.53 -1.29 15.30
N GLY A 98 -8.32 -1.88 15.37
CA GLY A 98 -7.97 -3.16 14.72
C GLY A 98 -7.09 -3.02 13.46
N ILE A 99 -6.65 -1.81 13.09
CA ILE A 99 -5.66 -1.65 12.02
C ILE A 99 -4.31 -2.17 12.49
N ARG A 100 -3.74 -3.13 11.74
CA ARG A 100 -2.44 -3.70 12.09
C ARG A 100 -1.29 -2.79 11.71
N TYR A 101 -1.37 -2.13 10.55
CA TYR A 101 -0.32 -1.21 10.09
C TYR A 101 -0.92 0.10 9.61
N VAL A 102 -0.32 1.19 10.02
CA VAL A 102 -0.66 2.55 9.59
C VAL A 102 0.38 3.03 8.58
N ILE A 103 -0.07 3.47 7.39
CA ILE A 103 0.80 3.92 6.32
C ILE A 103 0.86 5.43 6.33
N ILE A 104 2.06 5.97 6.54
CA ILE A 104 2.32 7.41 6.52
C ILE A 104 3.04 7.75 5.21
N GLY A 105 2.39 8.52 4.34
CA GLY A 105 2.96 8.99 3.06
C GLY A 105 3.50 10.42 3.16
N THR A 106 2.80 11.38 2.57
CA THR A 106 3.18 12.80 2.51
C THR A 106 3.66 13.38 3.85
N ALA A 107 3.02 12.97 4.96
CA ALA A 107 3.40 13.48 6.29
C ALA A 107 4.80 13.04 6.73
N ALA A 108 5.24 11.84 6.36
CA ALA A 108 6.58 11.34 6.63
C ALA A 108 7.66 12.21 5.95
N VAL A 109 7.39 12.61 4.71
CA VAL A 109 8.31 13.45 3.91
C VAL A 109 8.35 14.90 4.42
N LYS A 110 7.18 15.47 4.73
CA LYS A 110 7.07 16.89 5.16
C LYS A 110 7.44 17.13 6.61
N ASN A 111 7.25 16.14 7.47
CA ASN A 111 7.50 16.24 8.91
C ASN A 111 8.16 14.94 9.43
N THR A 112 9.45 14.85 9.25
CA THR A 112 10.22 13.67 9.70
C THR A 112 10.24 13.53 11.22
N GLY A 113 10.03 14.62 11.98
CA GLY A 113 9.86 14.57 13.44
C GLY A 113 8.59 13.80 13.82
N PHE A 114 7.47 14.09 13.17
CA PHE A 114 6.22 13.34 13.35
C PHE A 114 6.40 11.84 13.08
N LEU A 115 7.07 11.48 11.97
CA LEU A 115 7.34 10.07 11.68
C LEU A 115 8.15 9.40 12.79
N LYS A 116 9.20 10.06 13.27
CA LYS A 116 10.05 9.55 14.35
C LYS A 116 9.25 9.33 15.64
N ASP A 117 8.38 10.28 15.99
CA ASP A 117 7.51 10.16 17.16
C ASP A 117 6.49 9.03 16.99
N ALA A 118 5.92 8.87 15.78
CA ALA A 118 5.02 7.77 15.46
C ALA A 118 5.70 6.40 15.60
N CYS A 119 6.90 6.22 15.05
CA CYS A 119 7.66 4.98 15.19
C CYS A 119 8.01 4.68 16.65
N ARG A 120 8.33 5.71 17.45
CA ARG A 120 8.62 5.54 18.88
C ARG A 120 7.39 5.14 19.69
N ALA A 121 6.23 5.76 19.39
CA ALA A 121 4.98 5.52 20.13
C ALA A 121 4.31 4.20 19.71
N PHE A 122 4.40 3.84 18.43
CA PHE A 122 3.66 2.73 17.82
C PHE A 122 4.61 1.76 17.08
N GLY A 123 5.72 1.38 17.70
CA GLY A 123 6.68 0.42 17.13
C GLY A 123 6.00 -0.87 16.68
N GLY A 124 6.36 -1.39 15.51
CA GLY A 124 5.76 -2.56 14.91
C GLY A 124 4.45 -2.31 14.14
N HIS A 125 4.03 -1.03 14.01
CA HIS A 125 2.78 -0.67 13.34
C HIS A 125 2.92 0.36 12.23
N ILE A 126 4.10 0.96 12.04
CA ILE A 126 4.29 2.07 11.11
C ILE A 126 4.95 1.60 9.82
N ILE A 127 4.27 1.80 8.71
CA ILE A 127 4.77 1.63 7.35
C ILE A 127 4.87 3.01 6.70
N VAL A 128 5.88 3.23 5.85
CA VAL A 128 5.96 4.45 5.06
C VAL A 128 5.64 4.16 3.60
N GLY A 129 4.73 4.96 3.01
CA GLY A 129 4.49 4.99 1.57
C GLY A 129 5.37 6.05 0.90
N LEU A 130 6.20 5.61 -0.05
CA LEU A 130 7.01 6.48 -0.92
C LEU A 130 6.51 6.35 -2.35
N ASP A 131 5.73 7.32 -2.76
CA ASP A 131 5.26 7.47 -4.13
C ASP A 131 6.31 8.23 -4.94
N ALA A 132 6.76 7.69 -6.05
CA ALA A 132 7.87 8.28 -6.78
C ALA A 132 7.74 8.18 -8.30
N LYS A 133 8.41 9.07 -8.98
CA LYS A 133 8.62 9.06 -10.43
C LYS A 133 10.08 9.37 -10.73
N ASP A 134 10.68 8.54 -11.58
CA ASP A 134 12.08 8.71 -12.00
C ASP A 134 13.06 8.87 -10.81
N GLY A 135 12.83 8.09 -9.73
CA GLY A 135 13.64 8.10 -8.52
C GLY A 135 13.38 9.27 -7.55
N LYS A 136 12.51 10.22 -7.90
CA LYS A 136 12.14 11.37 -7.04
C LYS A 136 10.81 11.15 -6.36
N VAL A 137 10.74 11.51 -5.07
CA VAL A 137 9.51 11.36 -4.27
C VAL A 137 8.48 12.42 -4.59
N ALA A 138 7.23 11.99 -4.77
CA ALA A 138 6.05 12.83 -4.89
C ALA A 138 5.28 12.93 -3.57
N THR A 139 4.58 14.04 -3.37
CA THR A 139 3.72 14.31 -2.21
C THR A 139 2.37 14.89 -2.64
N ASP A 140 1.46 15.07 -1.67
CA ASP A 140 0.17 15.73 -1.85
C ASP A 140 -0.70 15.08 -2.95
N GLY A 141 -0.86 13.75 -2.88
CA GLY A 141 -1.62 13.00 -3.90
C GLY A 141 -0.97 13.10 -5.29
N TRP A 142 0.36 13.06 -5.34
CA TRP A 142 1.21 13.11 -6.54
C TRP A 142 1.26 14.48 -7.25
N SER A 143 0.59 15.47 -6.70
CA SER A 143 0.53 16.83 -7.31
C SER A 143 1.84 17.58 -7.21
N LYS A 144 2.76 17.18 -6.32
CA LYS A 144 4.01 17.88 -6.06
C LYS A 144 5.20 16.92 -6.07
N MET A 145 6.08 17.08 -7.05
CA MET A 145 7.39 16.44 -7.04
C MET A 145 8.32 17.13 -6.05
N THR A 146 9.05 16.34 -5.28
CA THR A 146 10.09 16.86 -4.36
C THR A 146 11.47 16.74 -5.00
N GLY A 147 12.48 17.35 -4.38
CA GLY A 147 13.89 17.15 -4.75
C GLY A 147 14.53 15.91 -4.12
N HIS A 148 13.77 15.16 -3.30
CA HIS A 148 14.32 14.05 -2.53
C HIS A 148 14.41 12.77 -3.36
N GLU A 149 15.56 12.10 -3.29
CA GLU A 149 15.74 10.75 -3.80
C GLU A 149 15.02 9.74 -2.90
N VAL A 150 14.36 8.76 -3.51
CA VAL A 150 13.63 7.70 -2.79
C VAL A 150 14.55 6.96 -1.82
N ILE A 151 15.72 6.55 -2.27
CA ILE A 151 16.67 5.75 -1.48
C ILE A 151 17.16 6.54 -0.26
N ASP A 152 17.48 7.83 -0.41
CA ASP A 152 17.98 8.66 0.68
C ASP A 152 16.93 8.84 1.78
N LEU A 153 15.67 9.05 1.39
CA LEU A 153 14.57 9.15 2.36
C LEU A 153 14.29 7.80 3.01
N ALA A 154 14.27 6.72 2.24
CA ALA A 154 13.99 5.39 2.77
C ALA A 154 15.02 4.96 3.83
N LYS A 155 16.32 5.16 3.57
CA LYS A 155 17.39 4.91 4.55
C LYS A 155 17.19 5.72 5.84
N LYS A 156 16.85 6.99 5.70
CA LYS A 156 16.57 7.83 6.86
C LYS A 156 15.37 7.33 7.67
N PHE A 157 14.34 6.81 7.01
CA PHE A 157 13.13 6.31 7.66
C PHE A 157 13.36 4.94 8.31
N GLU A 158 14.20 4.10 7.71
CA GLU A 158 14.66 2.86 8.31
C GLU A 158 15.27 3.09 9.69
N ASP A 159 16.13 4.11 9.85
CA ASP A 159 16.75 4.49 11.13
C ASP A 159 15.72 4.92 12.20
N TYR A 160 14.48 5.23 11.81
CA TYR A 160 13.42 5.60 12.76
C TYR A 160 12.62 4.40 13.27
N GLY A 161 12.84 3.20 12.72
CA GLY A 161 12.14 1.97 13.11
C GLY A 161 10.82 1.77 12.35
N VAL A 162 10.80 2.15 11.08
CA VAL A 162 9.69 1.84 10.15
C VAL A 162 9.71 0.34 9.83
N GLU A 163 8.54 -0.30 9.80
CA GLU A 163 8.41 -1.75 9.56
C GLU A 163 8.72 -2.16 8.12
N SER A 164 8.28 -1.37 7.16
CA SER A 164 8.54 -1.59 5.74
C SER A 164 8.30 -0.32 4.93
N ILE A 165 8.78 -0.32 3.69
CA ILE A 165 8.52 0.74 2.71
C ILE A 165 7.58 0.20 1.63
N ILE A 166 6.46 0.86 1.39
CA ILE A 166 5.68 0.68 0.17
C ILE A 166 6.23 1.64 -0.87
N TYR A 167 6.81 1.10 -1.93
CA TYR A 167 7.31 1.88 -3.06
C TYR A 167 6.32 1.85 -4.22
N THR A 168 5.74 3.01 -4.56
CA THR A 168 4.82 3.16 -5.68
C THR A 168 5.49 3.90 -6.84
N ASP A 169 5.63 3.23 -7.99
CA ASP A 169 5.96 3.93 -9.24
C ASP A 169 4.70 4.58 -9.81
N ILE A 170 4.54 5.89 -9.57
CA ILE A 170 3.35 6.65 -9.99
C ILE A 170 3.22 6.82 -11.51
N GLY A 171 4.32 6.64 -12.24
CA GLY A 171 4.28 6.64 -13.71
C GLY A 171 3.64 5.39 -14.29
N ARG A 172 3.61 4.31 -13.51
CA ARG A 172 3.05 3.01 -13.91
C ARG A 172 1.73 2.70 -13.22
N ASP A 173 1.40 3.41 -12.12
CA ASP A 173 0.20 3.10 -11.34
C ASP A 173 -1.08 3.20 -12.15
N GLY A 174 -1.90 2.15 -12.06
CA GLY A 174 -3.14 2.03 -12.82
C GLY A 174 -3.00 1.82 -14.34
N MET A 175 -1.77 1.70 -14.89
CA MET A 175 -1.50 1.62 -16.32
C MET A 175 -1.40 0.19 -16.87
N LEU A 176 -1.31 -0.83 -16.00
CA LEU A 176 -1.09 -2.24 -16.39
C LEU A 176 0.15 -2.40 -17.28
N SER A 177 1.20 -1.66 -16.98
CA SER A 177 2.44 -1.61 -17.79
C SER A 177 3.58 -2.47 -17.22
N GLY A 178 3.30 -3.23 -16.18
CA GLY A 178 4.25 -4.05 -15.44
C GLY A 178 4.90 -3.28 -14.28
N ILE A 179 5.29 -4.01 -13.23
CA ILE A 179 6.02 -3.48 -12.06
C ILE A 179 7.41 -2.97 -12.49
N ASN A 180 7.87 -1.91 -11.85
CA ASN A 180 9.25 -1.43 -12.00
C ASN A 180 10.20 -2.26 -11.12
N ILE A 181 10.52 -3.48 -11.60
CA ILE A 181 11.37 -4.44 -10.87
C ILE A 181 12.73 -3.83 -10.54
N GLU A 182 13.39 -3.21 -11.52
CA GLU A 182 14.72 -2.63 -11.34
C GLU A 182 14.76 -1.59 -10.22
N ALA A 183 13.85 -0.62 -10.24
CA ALA A 183 13.79 0.42 -9.21
C ALA A 183 13.41 -0.15 -7.84
N THR A 184 12.50 -1.13 -7.80
CA THR A 184 12.08 -1.79 -6.55
C THR A 184 13.23 -2.56 -5.92
N VAL A 185 13.95 -3.37 -6.69
CA VAL A 185 15.14 -4.14 -6.25
C VAL A 185 16.25 -3.20 -5.79
N LYS A 186 16.55 -2.16 -6.56
CA LYS A 186 17.56 -1.17 -6.17
C LYS A 186 17.25 -0.50 -4.82
N LEU A 187 15.98 -0.23 -4.54
CA LEU A 187 15.55 0.29 -3.25
C LEU A 187 15.69 -0.78 -2.17
N ALA A 188 15.22 -2.01 -2.40
CA ALA A 188 15.27 -3.10 -1.44
C ALA A 188 16.71 -3.45 -1.04
N GLN A 189 17.63 -3.56 -1.99
CA GLN A 189 19.06 -3.80 -1.73
C GLN A 189 19.74 -2.68 -0.92
N ALA A 190 19.18 -1.48 -0.93
CA ALA A 190 19.72 -0.33 -0.16
C ALA A 190 19.26 -0.30 1.29
N LEU A 191 18.32 -1.16 1.69
CA LEU A 191 17.66 -1.20 3.00
C LEU A 191 17.86 -2.57 3.69
N SER A 192 17.67 -2.61 4.99
CA SER A 192 17.56 -3.86 5.78
C SER A 192 16.12 -4.18 6.17
N ILE A 193 15.19 -3.27 5.92
CA ILE A 193 13.76 -3.49 6.10
C ILE A 193 13.07 -3.86 4.77
N PRO A 194 11.94 -4.61 4.82
CA PRO A 194 11.27 -5.07 3.61
C PRO A 194 10.73 -3.93 2.75
N VAL A 195 10.70 -4.18 1.43
CA VAL A 195 10.04 -3.31 0.45
C VAL A 195 8.82 -4.03 -0.12
N ILE A 196 7.71 -3.32 -0.20
CA ILE A 196 6.47 -3.76 -0.85
C ILE A 196 6.35 -2.99 -2.16
N ALA A 197 6.30 -3.72 -3.28
CA ALA A 197 6.15 -3.13 -4.60
C ALA A 197 4.74 -2.60 -4.83
N SER A 198 4.60 -1.48 -5.52
CA SER A 198 3.30 -0.90 -5.88
C SER A 198 3.37 -0.13 -7.21
N GLY A 199 2.25 -0.13 -7.93
CA GLY A 199 2.12 0.59 -9.21
C GLY A 199 2.54 -0.23 -10.42
N GLY A 200 1.59 -0.45 -11.33
CA GLY A 200 1.85 -1.05 -12.63
C GLY A 200 1.59 -2.55 -12.76
N LEU A 201 1.41 -3.31 -11.67
CA LEU A 201 1.13 -4.74 -11.73
C LEU A 201 0.06 -5.05 -12.78
N SER A 202 0.34 -5.98 -13.69
CA SER A 202 -0.52 -6.24 -14.83
C SER A 202 -0.94 -7.71 -14.99
N ASN A 203 -0.05 -8.67 -14.78
CA ASN A 203 -0.31 -10.07 -15.12
C ASN A 203 0.56 -11.04 -14.31
N MET A 204 0.38 -12.35 -14.57
CA MET A 204 1.11 -13.43 -13.89
C MET A 204 2.63 -13.34 -14.06
N GLN A 205 3.12 -12.89 -15.22
CA GLN A 205 4.57 -12.77 -15.43
C GLN A 205 5.21 -11.74 -14.50
N ASP A 206 4.48 -10.70 -14.11
CA ASP A 206 4.99 -9.73 -13.12
C ASP A 206 5.13 -10.39 -11.75
N ILE A 207 4.20 -11.28 -11.36
CA ILE A 207 4.30 -12.07 -10.12
C ILE A 207 5.53 -12.98 -10.17
N GLU A 208 5.74 -13.71 -11.24
CA GLU A 208 6.89 -14.60 -11.41
C GLU A 208 8.23 -13.84 -11.34
N LYS A 209 8.30 -12.64 -11.95
CA LYS A 209 9.48 -11.76 -11.85
C LYS A 209 9.73 -11.26 -10.43
N LEU A 210 8.65 -10.92 -9.69
CA LEU A 210 8.77 -10.49 -8.29
C LEU A 210 9.23 -11.65 -7.40
N CYS A 211 8.71 -12.86 -7.58
CA CYS A 211 9.18 -14.05 -6.85
C CYS A 211 10.67 -14.31 -7.10
N ALA A 212 11.15 -14.09 -8.34
CA ALA A 212 12.56 -14.28 -8.68
C ALA A 212 13.52 -13.28 -8.00
N VAL A 213 13.01 -12.23 -7.35
CA VAL A 213 13.80 -11.20 -6.66
C VAL A 213 13.36 -11.02 -5.18
N GLU A 214 12.65 -11.99 -4.63
CA GLU A 214 12.16 -11.95 -3.25
C GLU A 214 13.33 -11.89 -2.25
N ASP A 215 14.36 -12.66 -2.48
CA ASP A 215 15.60 -12.70 -1.68
C ASP A 215 16.35 -11.35 -1.65
N GLU A 216 16.05 -10.44 -2.58
CA GLU A 216 16.63 -9.09 -2.61
C GLU A 216 15.94 -8.11 -1.62
N GLY A 217 14.98 -8.61 -0.82
CA GLY A 217 14.27 -7.82 0.19
C GLY A 217 12.90 -7.30 -0.27
N VAL A 218 12.32 -7.86 -1.33
CA VAL A 218 10.97 -7.54 -1.79
C VAL A 218 9.96 -8.50 -1.16
N GLU A 219 9.30 -8.07 -0.07
CA GLU A 219 8.36 -8.90 0.71
C GLU A 219 7.05 -9.19 -0.02
N GLY A 220 6.53 -8.21 -0.74
CA GLY A 220 5.18 -8.31 -1.30
C GLY A 220 4.89 -7.31 -2.40
N VAL A 221 3.67 -7.39 -2.92
CA VAL A 221 3.16 -6.50 -3.97
C VAL A 221 1.72 -6.07 -3.71
N ILE A 222 1.44 -4.77 -3.89
CA ILE A 222 0.07 -4.24 -3.87
C ILE A 222 -0.62 -4.59 -5.19
N CYS A 223 -1.71 -5.34 -5.09
CA CYS A 223 -2.53 -5.74 -6.23
C CYS A 223 -3.69 -4.75 -6.39
N GLY A 224 -3.55 -3.84 -7.34
CA GLY A 224 -4.55 -2.83 -7.66
C GLY A 224 -5.41 -3.22 -8.86
N ARG A 225 -5.36 -2.40 -9.92
CA ARG A 225 -6.24 -2.48 -11.08
C ARG A 225 -6.34 -3.88 -11.71
N ALA A 226 -5.24 -4.60 -11.83
CA ALA A 226 -5.19 -5.90 -12.52
C ALA A 226 -6.17 -6.95 -11.97
N ILE A 227 -6.40 -6.97 -10.64
CA ILE A 227 -7.32 -7.93 -10.02
C ILE A 227 -8.80 -7.52 -10.15
N TYR A 228 -9.07 -6.25 -10.43
CA TYR A 228 -10.42 -5.73 -10.65
C TYR A 228 -10.85 -5.80 -12.12
N SER A 229 -9.90 -5.61 -13.04
CA SER A 229 -10.14 -5.72 -14.49
C SER A 229 -10.17 -7.15 -14.99
N GLY A 230 -9.70 -8.11 -14.17
CA GLY A 230 -9.62 -9.54 -14.55
C GLY A 230 -8.34 -9.89 -15.34
N ASP A 231 -7.40 -8.95 -15.50
CA ASP A 231 -6.11 -9.22 -16.14
C ASP A 231 -5.22 -10.14 -15.28
N LEU A 232 -5.45 -10.17 -13.95
CA LEU A 232 -4.80 -11.04 -13.00
C LEU A 232 -5.84 -11.74 -12.10
N ASP A 233 -5.89 -13.06 -12.16
CA ASP A 233 -6.65 -13.89 -11.22
C ASP A 233 -5.88 -13.95 -9.89
N PHE A 234 -6.40 -13.30 -8.86
CA PHE A 234 -5.72 -13.16 -7.57
C PHE A 234 -5.43 -14.52 -6.91
N GLU A 235 -6.41 -15.43 -6.88
CA GLU A 235 -6.27 -16.75 -6.25
C GLU A 235 -5.16 -17.56 -6.92
N LYS A 236 -5.17 -17.61 -8.26
CA LYS A 236 -4.11 -18.28 -9.02
C LYS A 236 -2.75 -17.62 -8.86
N ALA A 237 -2.73 -16.30 -8.76
CA ALA A 237 -1.49 -15.54 -8.61
C ALA A 237 -0.85 -15.79 -7.24
N GLN A 238 -1.63 -15.82 -6.15
CA GLN A 238 -1.10 -16.17 -4.83
C GLN A 238 -0.63 -17.63 -4.78
N ALA A 239 -1.43 -18.57 -5.32
CA ALA A 239 -1.02 -19.98 -5.40
C ALA A 239 0.27 -20.17 -6.21
N ARG A 240 0.44 -19.43 -7.32
CA ARG A 240 1.67 -19.47 -8.12
C ARG A 240 2.87 -18.91 -7.38
N ALA A 241 2.69 -17.82 -6.64
CA ALA A 241 3.75 -17.25 -5.81
C ALA A 241 4.19 -18.22 -4.71
N ASP A 242 3.24 -18.89 -4.05
CA ASP A 242 3.51 -19.88 -3.02
C ASP A 242 4.28 -21.11 -3.61
N GLU A 243 3.87 -21.58 -4.79
CA GLU A 243 4.56 -22.67 -5.50
C GLU A 243 6.02 -22.32 -5.83
N LEU A 244 6.26 -21.09 -6.29
CA LEU A 244 7.61 -20.65 -6.68
C LEU A 244 8.56 -20.45 -5.50
N LEU A 245 8.03 -20.21 -4.31
CA LEU A 245 8.78 -19.96 -3.09
C LEU A 245 8.71 -21.11 -2.06
N ASP A 246 8.17 -22.25 -2.47
CA ASP A 246 8.02 -23.46 -1.62
C ASP A 246 7.28 -23.17 -0.27
N LEU A 247 6.19 -22.34 -0.30
CA LEU A 247 5.43 -21.86 0.86
C LEU A 247 4.12 -22.64 1.06
#